data_a145a9f117a228603e56296eb3cefbfc
#
_entry.id   a145a9f117a228603e56296eb3cefbfc
#
_cell.length_a   1.000
_cell.length_b   1.000
_cell.length_c   1.000
_cell.angle_alpha   90.00
_cell.angle_beta   90.00
_cell.angle_gamma   90.00
#
_symmetry.space_group_name_H-M   'P 1'
#
loop_
_entity.id
_entity.type
_entity.pdbx_description
1 polymer ?
#
loop_
_entity_poly.entity_id
_entity_poly.type
_entity_poly.pdbx_seq_one_letter_code
_entity_poly.pdbx_strand_id
1 'polypeptide(L)'
;VTPSSDGARPRCVCALREMRWVDPFVLYRRFAEGPGSVLLESARAEGPTGRYSILARKPFLQFESKDRRFFVRMKGVLRQGTGDPFAELKRLLALYAASPDEGLPPFAGGAVGVVAYEAKNILEPHLPQRAVDDLGLPDLHFQFYDDGVVFDHAARRAFLCAHARSRREALRKLDGLGNSVAVSLKKRPRAPFCGVPARFAVRESMDRAEFTAKVEGIQRHIRRGDIFQANLSQRFSFPVLAPAAELYGRLKRVNPSSFFGLYDAGGFQVVSGSPERLVKLEG
;
A
#
# COMPACT_ATOMS: atom_id res chain seq x y z
N VAL A 1 -16.80 -24.93 -4.97
CA VAL A 1 -16.06 -25.52 -6.09
C VAL A 1 -14.76 -26.03 -5.51
N THR A 2 -14.65 -27.33 -5.30
CA THR A 2 -13.43 -28.04 -4.90
C THR A 2 -12.40 -27.88 -6.01
N PRO A 3 -11.12 -27.57 -5.74
CA PRO A 3 -10.10 -27.51 -6.76
C PRO A 3 -9.83 -28.95 -7.25
N SER A 4 -9.94 -29.16 -8.56
CA SER A 4 -9.45 -30.36 -9.21
C SER A 4 -7.94 -30.50 -9.02
N SER A 5 -7.48 -31.69 -8.76
CA SER A 5 -6.13 -32.12 -8.45
C SER A 5 -5.17 -32.13 -9.65
N ASP A 6 -5.35 -31.26 -10.64
CA ASP A 6 -4.46 -31.19 -11.79
C ASP A 6 -3.70 -29.86 -11.80
N GLY A 7 -2.38 -29.96 -11.60
CA GLY A 7 -1.46 -28.92 -11.16
C GLY A 7 -1.10 -27.81 -12.16
N ALA A 8 -1.92 -27.46 -13.12
CA ALA A 8 -1.71 -26.28 -13.96
C ALA A 8 -2.35 -25.05 -13.31
N ARG A 9 -1.56 -24.25 -12.58
CA ARG A 9 -1.98 -22.94 -12.07
C ARG A 9 -2.46 -22.08 -13.24
N PRO A 10 -3.64 -21.42 -13.15
CA PRO A 10 -4.08 -20.50 -14.19
C PRO A 10 -3.09 -19.34 -14.27
N ARG A 11 -2.22 -19.37 -15.27
CA ARG A 11 -1.23 -18.32 -15.51
C ARG A 11 -1.97 -17.11 -16.07
N CYS A 12 -2.00 -16.00 -15.31
CA CYS A 12 -2.45 -14.72 -15.85
C CYS A 12 -1.45 -14.21 -16.88
N VAL A 13 -1.97 -13.69 -18.00
CA VAL A 13 -1.18 -13.06 -19.06
C VAL A 13 -1.17 -11.56 -18.84
N CYS A 14 0.00 -10.93 -18.93
CA CYS A 14 0.17 -9.50 -18.82
C CYS A 14 0.13 -8.81 -20.18
N ALA A 15 -0.41 -7.60 -20.23
CA ALA A 15 -0.35 -6.70 -21.37
C ALA A 15 0.19 -5.35 -20.90
N LEU A 16 1.07 -4.76 -21.69
CA LEU A 16 1.72 -3.48 -21.43
C LEU A 16 1.49 -2.52 -22.59
N ARG A 17 1.40 -1.24 -22.28
CA ARG A 17 1.42 -0.15 -23.26
C ARG A 17 2.11 1.06 -22.67
N GLU A 18 3.10 1.58 -23.36
CA GLU A 18 3.71 2.83 -22.99
C GLU A 18 2.74 3.99 -23.15
N MET A 19 2.79 4.94 -22.22
CA MET A 19 2.03 6.18 -22.27
C MET A 19 2.97 7.38 -22.10
N ARG A 20 2.48 8.56 -22.51
CA ARG A 20 3.20 9.81 -22.25
C ARG A 20 3.44 9.97 -20.75
N TRP A 21 4.67 10.34 -20.38
CA TRP A 21 5.05 10.63 -19.00
C TRP A 21 4.18 11.75 -18.39
N VAL A 22 3.75 11.54 -17.20
CA VAL A 22 3.10 12.52 -16.32
C VAL A 22 3.56 12.27 -14.90
N ASP A 23 3.64 13.30 -14.07
CA ASP A 23 3.98 13.12 -12.66
C ASP A 23 2.99 12.15 -11.99
N PRO A 24 3.47 11.13 -11.24
CA PRO A 24 2.63 10.11 -10.62
C PRO A 24 1.56 10.69 -9.70
N PHE A 25 1.91 11.69 -8.89
CA PHE A 25 0.97 12.32 -7.96
C PHE A 25 -0.06 13.18 -8.69
N VAL A 26 0.34 13.88 -9.76
CA VAL A 26 -0.59 14.61 -10.64
C VAL A 26 -1.60 13.65 -11.26
N LEU A 27 -1.15 12.49 -11.74
CA LEU A 27 -2.05 11.48 -12.27
C LEU A 27 -2.96 10.93 -11.17
N TYR A 28 -2.43 10.60 -9.98
CA TYR A 28 -3.23 10.14 -8.85
C TYR A 28 -4.40 11.10 -8.56
N ARG A 29 -4.12 12.40 -8.41
CA ARG A 29 -5.12 13.44 -8.12
C ARG A 29 -6.23 13.54 -9.15
N ARG A 30 -5.95 13.23 -10.41
CA ARG A 30 -6.91 13.33 -11.53
C ARG A 30 -7.65 12.04 -11.82
N PHE A 31 -6.98 10.93 -11.62
CA PHE A 31 -7.43 9.62 -12.11
C PHE A 31 -7.86 8.68 -11.01
N ALA A 32 -7.11 8.61 -9.91
CA ALA A 32 -7.25 7.51 -8.96
C ALA A 32 -7.81 7.94 -7.60
N GLU A 33 -7.75 9.23 -7.23
CA GLU A 33 -8.15 9.70 -5.89
C GLU A 33 -9.53 9.19 -5.46
N GLY A 34 -9.57 8.47 -4.33
CA GLY A 34 -10.78 7.90 -3.72
C GLY A 34 -10.58 6.48 -3.20
N PRO A 35 -11.64 5.90 -2.62
CA PRO A 35 -11.61 4.56 -2.04
C PRO A 35 -11.10 3.49 -3.00
N GLY A 36 -10.26 2.62 -2.50
CA GLY A 36 -9.66 1.56 -3.30
C GLY A 36 -8.52 2.02 -4.21
N SER A 37 -7.91 3.18 -3.92
CA SER A 37 -6.76 3.68 -4.66
C SER A 37 -5.46 3.51 -3.89
N VAL A 38 -4.36 3.39 -4.62
CA VAL A 38 -3.01 3.33 -4.08
C VAL A 38 -2.04 4.08 -4.97
N LEU A 39 -1.15 4.83 -4.35
CA LEU A 39 0.04 5.39 -4.96
C LEU A 39 1.24 4.99 -4.09
N LEU A 40 2.13 4.15 -4.63
CA LEU A 40 3.45 3.92 -4.07
C LEU A 40 4.44 4.73 -4.91
N GLU A 41 5.14 5.69 -4.30
CA GLU A 41 5.93 6.65 -5.05
C GLU A 41 7.35 6.76 -4.50
N SER A 42 8.32 6.74 -5.40
CA SER A 42 9.67 7.19 -5.08
C SER A 42 9.72 8.71 -5.19
N ALA A 43 9.51 9.40 -4.08
CA ALA A 43 9.53 10.86 -4.04
C ALA A 43 10.96 11.43 -4.12
N ARG A 44 11.98 10.59 -3.89
CA ARG A 44 13.40 10.88 -4.08
C ARG A 44 13.93 9.95 -5.17
N ALA A 45 14.03 10.45 -6.39
CA ALA A 45 14.44 9.69 -7.57
C ALA A 45 15.94 9.38 -7.64
N GLU A 46 16.71 9.59 -6.57
CA GLU A 46 18.15 9.38 -6.51
C GLU A 46 18.47 7.98 -5.94
N GLY A 47 19.36 7.26 -6.62
CA GLY A 47 19.86 5.95 -6.19
C GLY A 47 18.99 4.75 -6.62
N PRO A 48 19.46 3.53 -6.33
CA PRO A 48 18.84 2.28 -6.82
C PRO A 48 17.45 1.99 -6.24
N THR A 49 17.08 2.61 -5.12
CA THR A 49 15.80 2.40 -4.43
C THR A 49 14.68 3.31 -4.95
N GLY A 50 15.01 4.37 -5.71
CA GLY A 50 14.08 5.41 -6.16
C GLY A 50 13.54 5.24 -7.59
N ARG A 51 13.63 4.05 -8.20
CA ARG A 51 13.39 3.89 -9.63
C ARG A 51 11.93 3.89 -10.04
N TYR A 52 11.04 3.27 -9.26
CA TYR A 52 9.66 3.03 -9.71
C TYR A 52 8.62 3.69 -8.82
N SER A 53 7.51 4.15 -9.46
CA SER A 53 6.26 4.46 -8.77
C SER A 53 5.14 3.62 -9.37
N ILE A 54 4.14 3.28 -8.54
CA ILE A 54 3.02 2.41 -8.89
C ILE A 54 1.74 3.12 -8.51
N LEU A 55 0.78 3.15 -9.43
CA LEU A 55 -0.55 3.70 -9.24
C LEU A 55 -1.60 2.67 -9.65
N ALA A 56 -2.50 2.32 -8.74
CA ALA A 56 -3.64 1.48 -9.03
C ALA A 56 -4.92 1.99 -8.35
N ARG A 57 -6.07 1.52 -8.83
CA ARG A 57 -7.40 1.86 -8.30
C ARG A 57 -8.40 0.76 -8.59
N LYS A 58 -9.57 0.82 -7.91
CA LYS A 58 -10.68 -0.11 -8.13
C LYS A 58 -10.25 -1.57 -8.00
N PRO A 59 -9.81 -2.00 -6.81
CA PRO A 59 -9.40 -3.38 -6.60
C PRO A 59 -10.55 -4.34 -6.95
N PHE A 60 -10.24 -5.44 -7.62
CA PHE A 60 -11.22 -6.47 -7.92
C PHE A 60 -11.51 -7.39 -6.73
N LEU A 61 -10.60 -7.43 -5.74
CA LEU A 61 -10.71 -8.18 -4.51
C LEU A 61 -10.09 -7.38 -3.36
N GLN A 62 -10.75 -7.41 -2.21
CA GLN A 62 -10.23 -6.90 -0.95
C GLN A 62 -10.17 -8.04 0.06
N PHE A 63 -9.07 -8.10 0.79
CA PHE A 63 -8.85 -9.03 1.90
C PHE A 63 -8.53 -8.23 3.14
N GLU A 64 -9.22 -8.54 4.24
CA GLU A 64 -8.91 -7.97 5.55
C GLU A 64 -8.96 -9.05 6.63
N SER A 65 -8.20 -8.86 7.69
CA SER A 65 -8.29 -9.71 8.86
C SER A 65 -8.13 -8.93 10.16
N LYS A 66 -8.76 -9.45 11.20
CA LYS A 66 -8.56 -9.06 12.58
C LYS A 66 -8.43 -10.33 13.40
N ASP A 67 -7.32 -10.47 14.10
CA ASP A 67 -6.94 -11.73 14.75
C ASP A 67 -6.99 -12.90 13.74
N ARG A 68 -7.69 -13.98 14.09
CA ARG A 68 -7.87 -15.16 13.23
C ARG A 68 -9.13 -15.11 12.36
N ARG A 69 -9.90 -14.02 12.37
CA ARG A 69 -11.04 -13.82 11.47
C ARG A 69 -10.60 -13.07 10.23
N PHE A 70 -11.03 -13.52 9.06
CA PHE A 70 -10.73 -12.83 7.80
C PHE A 70 -11.97 -12.68 6.93
N PHE A 71 -11.93 -11.69 6.07
CA PHE A 71 -12.99 -11.31 5.15
C PHE A 71 -12.40 -11.13 3.75
N VAL A 72 -13.08 -11.69 2.76
CA VAL A 72 -12.72 -11.55 1.34
C VAL A 72 -13.92 -10.95 0.61
N ARG A 73 -13.76 -9.77 0.06
CA ARG A 73 -14.78 -9.08 -0.73
C ARG A 73 -14.37 -9.09 -2.20
N MET A 74 -15.23 -9.63 -3.07
CA MET A 74 -15.00 -9.68 -4.51
C MET A 74 -16.33 -9.52 -5.25
N LYS A 75 -16.42 -8.57 -6.18
CA LYS A 75 -17.62 -8.32 -7.01
C LYS A 75 -18.92 -8.22 -6.19
N GLY A 76 -18.87 -7.53 -5.04
CA GLY A 76 -20.03 -7.37 -4.15
C GLY A 76 -20.32 -8.55 -3.23
N VAL A 77 -19.69 -9.69 -3.43
CA VAL A 77 -19.82 -10.86 -2.55
C VAL A 77 -18.82 -10.77 -1.40
N LEU A 78 -19.31 -10.94 -0.17
CA LEU A 78 -18.49 -11.02 1.04
C LEU A 78 -18.41 -12.47 1.51
N ARG A 79 -17.22 -13.02 1.62
CA ARG A 79 -16.92 -14.29 2.26
C ARG A 79 -16.14 -14.02 3.54
N GLN A 80 -16.50 -14.71 4.60
CA GLN A 80 -15.78 -14.68 5.87
C GLN A 80 -15.24 -16.08 6.22
N GLY A 81 -14.19 -16.10 7.01
CA GLY A 81 -13.58 -17.33 7.52
C GLY A 81 -12.81 -17.09 8.80
N THR A 82 -12.38 -18.19 9.41
CA THR A 82 -11.54 -18.19 10.61
C THR A 82 -10.38 -19.15 10.38
N GLY A 83 -9.19 -18.80 10.82
CA GLY A 83 -7.96 -19.58 10.64
C GLY A 83 -6.73 -18.70 10.61
N ASP A 84 -5.69 -19.18 9.93
CA ASP A 84 -4.48 -18.40 9.69
C ASP A 84 -4.70 -17.42 8.52
N PRO A 85 -4.75 -16.09 8.79
CA PRO A 85 -4.98 -15.10 7.74
C PRO A 85 -3.79 -14.97 6.78
N PHE A 86 -2.57 -15.29 7.21
CA PHE A 86 -1.41 -15.31 6.31
C PHE A 86 -1.49 -16.47 5.32
N ALA A 87 -1.95 -17.63 5.77
CA ALA A 87 -2.20 -18.78 4.88
C ALA A 87 -3.28 -18.45 3.84
N GLU A 88 -4.37 -17.79 4.24
CA GLU A 88 -5.42 -17.37 3.30
C GLU A 88 -4.91 -16.31 2.33
N LEU A 89 -4.16 -15.29 2.79
CA LEU A 89 -3.54 -14.30 1.93
C LEU A 89 -2.60 -14.96 0.91
N LYS A 90 -1.75 -15.89 1.37
CA LYS A 90 -0.85 -16.66 0.49
C LYS A 90 -1.63 -17.44 -0.57
N ARG A 91 -2.74 -18.07 -0.18
CA ARG A 91 -3.64 -18.78 -1.11
C ARG A 91 -4.22 -17.84 -2.17
N LEU A 92 -4.68 -16.65 -1.76
CA LEU A 92 -5.21 -15.63 -2.68
C LEU A 92 -4.14 -15.12 -3.63
N LEU A 93 -2.94 -14.81 -3.13
CA LEU A 93 -1.81 -14.39 -3.96
C LEU A 93 -1.45 -15.46 -5.00
N ALA A 94 -1.40 -16.74 -4.61
CA ALA A 94 -1.13 -17.84 -5.53
C ALA A 94 -2.22 -18.01 -6.60
N LEU A 95 -3.49 -17.79 -6.25
CA LEU A 95 -4.62 -17.90 -7.18
C LEU A 95 -4.59 -16.84 -8.29
N TYR A 96 -4.05 -15.66 -8.00
CA TYR A 96 -3.99 -14.51 -8.91
C TYR A 96 -2.56 -14.18 -9.35
N ALA A 97 -1.62 -15.10 -9.16
CA ALA A 97 -0.24 -14.90 -9.61
C ALA A 97 -0.18 -14.77 -11.14
N ALA A 98 0.54 -13.76 -11.59
CA ALA A 98 0.89 -13.62 -13.01
C ALA A 98 2.15 -14.42 -13.32
N SER A 99 2.30 -14.87 -14.57
CA SER A 99 3.58 -15.43 -15.03
C SER A 99 4.63 -14.33 -15.03
N PRO A 100 5.84 -14.59 -14.51
CA PRO A 100 6.96 -13.68 -14.68
C PRO A 100 7.37 -13.72 -16.16
N ASP A 101 7.01 -12.70 -16.92
CA ASP A 101 7.52 -12.49 -18.28
C ASP A 101 8.72 -11.53 -18.20
N GLU A 102 9.77 -11.85 -18.95
CA GLU A 102 10.93 -10.96 -19.06
C GLU A 102 10.52 -9.61 -19.60
N GLY A 103 11.01 -8.52 -18.98
CA GLY A 103 10.71 -7.14 -19.41
C GLY A 103 9.46 -6.52 -18.80
N LEU A 104 8.73 -7.22 -17.94
CA LEU A 104 7.64 -6.61 -17.17
C LEU A 104 8.17 -5.63 -16.13
N PRO A 105 7.50 -4.50 -15.92
CA PRO A 105 7.80 -3.62 -14.79
C PRO A 105 7.49 -4.34 -13.47
N PRO A 106 7.99 -3.84 -12.31
CA PRO A 106 7.87 -4.52 -11.01
C PRO A 106 6.43 -4.73 -10.52
N PHE A 107 5.46 -4.12 -11.20
CA PHE A 107 4.05 -4.31 -10.92
C PHE A 107 3.26 -4.38 -12.23
N ALA A 108 2.80 -5.56 -12.58
CA ALA A 108 1.89 -5.79 -13.71
C ALA A 108 0.49 -6.20 -13.24
N GLY A 109 0.21 -6.05 -11.96
CA GLY A 109 -0.93 -6.48 -11.19
C GLY A 109 -0.47 -7.16 -9.89
N GLY A 110 -1.38 -7.43 -8.97
CA GLY A 110 -1.06 -8.04 -7.69
C GLY A 110 -1.78 -7.39 -6.53
N ALA A 111 -1.24 -7.53 -5.33
CA ALA A 111 -1.83 -6.98 -4.13
C ALA A 111 -0.94 -5.89 -3.51
N VAL A 112 -1.57 -4.83 -3.05
CA VAL A 112 -0.95 -3.80 -2.20
C VAL A 112 -1.74 -3.73 -0.92
N GLY A 113 -1.06 -3.59 0.22
CA GLY A 113 -1.75 -3.59 1.49
C GLY A 113 -0.95 -3.06 2.65
N VAL A 114 -1.56 -3.18 3.82
CA VAL A 114 -1.01 -2.78 5.11
C VAL A 114 -0.99 -4.00 6.02
N VAL A 115 0.12 -4.17 6.72
CA VAL A 115 0.28 -5.14 7.82
C VAL A 115 0.49 -4.33 9.08
N ALA A 116 -0.44 -4.40 10.02
CA ALA A 116 -0.30 -3.77 11.32
C ALA A 116 0.74 -4.52 12.17
N TYR A 117 1.35 -3.81 13.11
CA TYR A 117 2.32 -4.43 14.01
C TYR A 117 1.70 -5.55 14.84
N GLU A 118 0.40 -5.46 15.15
CA GLU A 118 -0.37 -6.46 15.90
C GLU A 118 -0.50 -7.81 15.19
N ALA A 119 -0.24 -7.86 13.87
CA ALA A 119 -0.13 -9.13 13.15
C ALA A 119 0.95 -10.07 13.73
N LYS A 120 1.91 -9.53 14.50
CA LYS A 120 2.86 -10.30 15.31
C LYS A 120 2.16 -11.29 16.26
N ASN A 121 0.98 -10.96 16.76
CA ASN A 121 0.25 -11.81 17.72
C ASN A 121 -0.18 -13.15 17.08
N ILE A 122 -0.28 -13.20 15.75
CA ILE A 122 -0.56 -14.41 15.00
C ILE A 122 0.72 -15.20 14.76
N LEU A 123 1.83 -14.50 14.46
CA LEU A 123 3.12 -15.10 14.14
C LEU A 123 3.86 -15.55 15.39
N GLU A 124 3.75 -14.77 16.48
CA GLU A 124 4.45 -14.96 17.75
C GLU A 124 3.45 -14.96 18.92
N PRO A 125 2.57 -15.96 19.01
CA PRO A 125 1.47 -15.98 19.98
C PRO A 125 1.94 -16.08 21.45
N HIS A 126 3.20 -16.42 21.70
CA HIS A 126 3.78 -16.46 23.04
C HIS A 126 4.17 -15.07 23.56
N LEU A 127 4.23 -14.05 22.70
CA LEU A 127 4.54 -12.70 23.15
C LEU A 127 3.31 -12.04 23.79
N PRO A 128 3.46 -11.34 24.92
CA PRO A 128 2.34 -10.70 25.58
C PRO A 128 1.77 -9.56 24.73
N GLN A 129 0.45 -9.54 24.59
CA GLN A 129 -0.29 -8.43 24.01
C GLN A 129 -0.45 -7.32 25.05
N ARG A 130 0.31 -6.23 24.91
CA ARG A 130 0.28 -5.10 25.86
C ARG A 130 -0.31 -3.82 25.26
N ALA A 131 -0.39 -3.73 23.94
CA ALA A 131 -0.94 -2.56 23.29
C ALA A 131 -2.47 -2.58 23.31
N VAL A 132 -3.06 -1.42 23.59
CA VAL A 132 -4.51 -1.23 23.50
C VAL A 132 -4.85 -0.93 22.05
N ASP A 133 -5.78 -1.69 21.48
CA ASP A 133 -6.32 -1.43 20.14
C ASP A 133 -7.46 -0.39 20.24
N ASP A 134 -7.09 0.87 20.21
CA ASP A 134 -8.02 2.00 20.30
C ASP A 134 -8.47 2.52 18.93
N LEU A 135 -7.89 2.00 17.85
CA LEU A 135 -8.25 2.39 16.47
C LEU A 135 -9.16 1.36 15.77
N GLY A 136 -9.18 0.11 16.24
CA GLY A 136 -9.96 -0.97 15.65
C GLY A 136 -9.59 -1.28 14.20
N LEU A 137 -8.36 -0.96 13.76
CA LEU A 137 -7.93 -1.22 12.40
C LEU A 137 -7.67 -2.71 12.16
N PRO A 138 -7.84 -3.20 10.92
CA PRO A 138 -7.48 -4.57 10.58
C PRO A 138 -5.97 -4.83 10.78
N ASP A 139 -5.62 -6.07 11.17
CA ASP A 139 -4.22 -6.50 11.28
C ASP A 139 -3.59 -6.69 9.91
N LEU A 140 -4.38 -7.17 8.95
CA LEU A 140 -4.01 -7.25 7.53
C LEU A 140 -5.12 -6.60 6.71
N HIS A 141 -4.76 -5.73 5.78
CA HIS A 141 -5.69 -5.21 4.78
C HIS A 141 -5.00 -5.13 3.42
N PHE A 142 -5.49 -5.89 2.43
CA PHE A 142 -4.91 -5.99 1.09
C PHE A 142 -5.96 -5.75 0.01
N GLN A 143 -5.57 -5.00 -0.99
CA GLN A 143 -6.35 -4.72 -2.20
C GLN A 143 -5.65 -5.32 -3.40
N PHE A 144 -6.37 -6.14 -4.18
CA PHE A 144 -5.86 -6.82 -5.34
C PHE A 144 -6.26 -6.09 -6.60
N TYR A 145 -5.29 -5.82 -7.46
CA TYR A 145 -5.45 -5.06 -8.68
C TYR A 145 -5.04 -5.89 -9.88
N ASP A 146 -5.82 -5.79 -10.94
CA ASP A 146 -5.55 -6.44 -12.22
C ASP A 146 -5.21 -5.45 -13.34
N ASP A 147 -5.14 -4.16 -13.00
CA ASP A 147 -4.57 -3.11 -13.83
C ASP A 147 -3.91 -2.00 -12.99
N GLY A 148 -3.10 -1.19 -13.63
CA GLY A 148 -2.42 -0.07 -12.99
C GLY A 148 -1.47 0.67 -13.91
N VAL A 149 -0.81 1.69 -13.37
CA VAL A 149 0.20 2.48 -14.07
C VAL A 149 1.51 2.37 -13.33
N VAL A 150 2.59 2.06 -14.04
CA VAL A 150 3.95 2.02 -13.50
C VAL A 150 4.79 3.10 -14.15
N PHE A 151 5.55 3.80 -13.34
CA PHE A 151 6.45 4.88 -13.75
C PHE A 151 7.89 4.44 -13.50
N ASP A 152 8.73 4.45 -14.53
CA ASP A 152 10.18 4.29 -14.42
C ASP A 152 10.82 5.68 -14.43
N HIS A 153 11.23 6.16 -13.27
CA HIS A 153 11.81 7.49 -13.11
C HIS A 153 13.16 7.59 -13.81
N ALA A 154 13.97 6.52 -13.80
CA ALA A 154 15.30 6.50 -14.41
C ALA A 154 15.21 6.60 -15.94
N ALA A 155 14.29 5.85 -16.55
CA ALA A 155 14.06 5.90 -17.99
C ALA A 155 13.10 7.04 -18.40
N ARG A 156 12.45 7.72 -17.45
CA ARG A 156 11.38 8.70 -17.67
C ARG A 156 10.26 8.17 -18.57
N ARG A 157 9.86 6.93 -18.33
CA ARG A 157 8.82 6.21 -19.06
C ARG A 157 7.67 5.84 -18.14
N ALA A 158 6.46 5.80 -18.66
CA ALA A 158 5.28 5.34 -17.95
C ALA A 158 4.56 4.25 -18.75
N PHE A 159 4.03 3.25 -18.04
CA PHE A 159 3.40 2.09 -18.65
C PHE A 159 2.02 1.85 -18.04
N LEU A 160 1.02 1.70 -18.89
CA LEU A 160 -0.23 1.07 -18.54
C LEU A 160 -0.01 -0.44 -18.48
N CYS A 161 -0.44 -1.09 -17.42
CA CYS A 161 -0.29 -2.52 -17.21
C CYS A 161 -1.66 -3.12 -16.92
N ALA A 162 -1.94 -4.29 -17.49
CA ALA A 162 -3.12 -5.07 -17.15
C ALA A 162 -2.82 -6.56 -17.20
N HIS A 163 -3.43 -7.35 -16.31
CA HIS A 163 -3.35 -8.80 -16.38
C HIS A 163 -4.75 -9.45 -16.34
N ALA A 164 -4.87 -10.60 -16.99
CA ALA A 164 -6.08 -11.38 -17.03
C ALA A 164 -5.79 -12.84 -17.36
N ARG A 165 -6.80 -13.68 -17.32
CA ARG A 165 -6.68 -15.10 -17.69
C ARG A 165 -6.41 -15.32 -19.18
N SER A 166 -6.71 -14.36 -20.04
CA SER A 166 -6.43 -14.40 -21.49
C SER A 166 -5.87 -13.09 -21.98
N ARG A 167 -5.06 -13.15 -23.05
CA ARG A 167 -4.48 -11.98 -23.69
C ARG A 167 -5.56 -11.00 -24.21
N ARG A 168 -6.67 -11.54 -24.75
CA ARG A 168 -7.79 -10.71 -25.22
C ARG A 168 -8.42 -9.90 -24.09
N GLU A 169 -8.57 -10.50 -22.92
CA GLU A 169 -9.12 -9.82 -21.75
C GLU A 169 -8.14 -8.80 -21.19
N ALA A 170 -6.84 -9.12 -21.12
CA ALA A 170 -5.80 -8.19 -20.67
C ALA A 170 -5.73 -6.95 -21.59
N LEU A 171 -5.81 -7.14 -22.91
CA LEU A 171 -5.85 -6.02 -23.87
C LEU A 171 -7.10 -5.16 -23.71
N ARG A 172 -8.28 -5.75 -23.49
CA ARG A 172 -9.51 -4.98 -23.20
C ARG A 172 -9.39 -4.13 -21.95
N LYS A 173 -8.83 -4.68 -20.86
CA LYS A 173 -8.57 -3.94 -19.63
C LYS A 173 -7.60 -2.80 -19.88
N LEU A 174 -6.55 -3.06 -20.62
CA LEU A 174 -5.54 -2.07 -20.98
C LEU A 174 -6.15 -0.90 -21.77
N ASP A 175 -7.05 -1.18 -22.73
CA ASP A 175 -7.79 -0.17 -23.49
C ASP A 175 -8.69 0.66 -22.58
N GLY A 176 -9.45 0.01 -21.69
CA GLY A 176 -10.30 0.67 -20.71
C GLY A 176 -9.51 1.56 -19.76
N LEU A 177 -8.36 1.08 -19.27
CA LEU A 177 -7.44 1.84 -18.43
C LEU A 177 -6.92 3.07 -19.18
N GLY A 178 -6.40 2.89 -20.41
CA GLY A 178 -5.87 3.98 -21.23
C GLY A 178 -6.90 5.06 -21.52
N ASN A 179 -8.13 4.69 -21.88
CA ASN A 179 -9.23 5.62 -22.08
C ASN A 179 -9.57 6.39 -20.80
N SER A 180 -9.62 5.70 -19.67
CA SER A 180 -9.91 6.31 -18.36
C SER A 180 -8.82 7.31 -17.95
N VAL A 181 -7.54 6.98 -18.17
CA VAL A 181 -6.40 7.88 -17.93
C VAL A 181 -6.50 9.11 -18.84
N ALA A 182 -6.71 8.91 -20.14
CA ALA A 182 -6.81 10.00 -21.13
C ALA A 182 -7.93 10.99 -20.78
N VAL A 183 -9.11 10.49 -20.42
CA VAL A 183 -10.25 11.32 -19.97
C VAL A 183 -9.89 12.08 -18.69
N SER A 184 -9.23 11.43 -17.75
CA SER A 184 -8.87 12.03 -16.45
C SER A 184 -7.83 13.13 -16.59
N LEU A 185 -6.88 12.99 -17.51
CA LEU A 185 -5.86 14.02 -17.78
C LEU A 185 -6.45 15.33 -18.34
N LYS A 186 -7.63 15.27 -18.98
CA LYS A 186 -8.35 16.46 -19.48
C LYS A 186 -9.10 17.20 -18.35
N LYS A 187 -9.32 16.57 -17.18
CA LYS A 187 -10.00 17.22 -16.05
C LYS A 187 -9.12 18.33 -15.46
N ARG A 188 -9.76 19.42 -15.04
CA ARG A 188 -9.06 20.44 -14.26
C ARG A 188 -8.54 19.88 -12.94
N PRO A 189 -7.36 20.26 -12.48
CA PRO A 189 -6.89 19.91 -11.14
C PRO A 189 -7.91 20.40 -10.09
N ARG A 190 -8.12 19.61 -9.03
CA ARG A 190 -8.86 20.10 -7.87
C ARG A 190 -8.08 21.25 -7.24
N ALA A 191 -8.80 22.29 -6.81
CA ALA A 191 -8.20 23.38 -6.07
C ALA A 191 -7.48 22.85 -4.82
N PRO A 192 -6.34 23.44 -4.43
CA PRO A 192 -5.70 23.12 -3.17
C PRO A 192 -6.64 23.33 -2.00
N PHE A 193 -6.58 22.45 -1.02
CA PHE A 193 -7.30 22.65 0.24
C PHE A 193 -6.61 23.74 1.07
N CYS A 194 -7.31 24.84 1.29
CA CYS A 194 -6.78 26.01 2.01
C CYS A 194 -7.16 26.03 3.50
N GLY A 195 -8.00 25.09 3.96
CA GLY A 195 -8.46 25.04 5.35
C GLY A 195 -7.44 24.32 6.23
N VAL A 196 -6.75 25.08 7.11
CA VAL A 196 -6.04 24.51 8.26
C VAL A 196 -6.65 25.17 9.49
N PRO A 197 -7.15 24.45 10.50
CA PRO A 197 -7.56 25.08 11.73
C PRO A 197 -6.37 25.80 12.34
N ALA A 198 -6.59 27.05 12.76
CA ALA A 198 -5.54 27.89 13.33
C ALA A 198 -4.97 27.30 14.63
N ARG A 199 -5.75 26.49 15.33
CA ARG A 199 -5.35 25.78 16.56
C ARG A 199 -6.12 24.46 16.63
N PHE A 200 -5.42 23.38 17.04
CA PHE A 200 -6.01 22.07 17.38
C PHE A 200 -5.26 21.48 18.57
N ALA A 201 -5.98 20.73 19.39
CA ALA A 201 -5.38 19.97 20.48
C ALA A 201 -4.65 18.76 19.88
N VAL A 202 -3.37 18.61 20.22
CA VAL A 202 -2.57 17.41 19.93
C VAL A 202 -2.57 16.54 21.18
N ARG A 203 -2.97 15.29 21.05
CA ARG A 203 -2.82 14.29 22.11
C ARG A 203 -1.60 13.41 21.78
N GLU A 204 -0.70 13.34 22.74
CA GLU A 204 0.52 12.57 22.66
C GLU A 204 0.35 11.23 23.36
N SER A 205 0.99 10.17 22.86
CA SER A 205 0.97 8.85 23.48
C SER A 205 1.85 8.76 24.72
N MET A 206 2.87 9.61 24.83
CA MET A 206 3.74 9.79 26.00
C MET A 206 4.30 11.22 26.00
N ASP A 207 4.59 11.74 27.17
CA ASP A 207 5.24 13.05 27.31
C ASP A 207 6.76 12.95 27.06
N ARG A 208 7.44 14.12 27.08
CA ARG A 208 8.88 14.19 26.85
C ARG A 208 9.70 13.43 27.91
N ALA A 209 9.29 13.49 29.17
CA ALA A 209 10.01 12.84 30.26
C ALA A 209 9.92 11.31 30.13
N GLU A 210 8.73 10.80 29.85
CA GLU A 210 8.49 9.38 29.61
C GLU A 210 9.25 8.88 28.37
N PHE A 211 9.23 9.64 27.27
CA PHE A 211 9.99 9.29 26.08
C PHE A 211 11.49 9.20 26.36
N THR A 212 12.05 10.21 27.06
CA THR A 212 13.46 10.25 27.42
C THR A 212 13.85 9.06 28.30
N ALA A 213 13.07 8.76 29.33
CA ALA A 213 13.31 7.62 30.22
C ALA A 213 13.30 6.27 29.48
N LYS A 214 12.41 6.10 28.50
CA LYS A 214 12.38 4.91 27.63
C LYS A 214 13.61 4.81 26.75
N VAL A 215 14.08 5.91 26.16
CA VAL A 215 15.33 5.95 25.37
C VAL A 215 16.52 5.54 26.23
N GLU A 216 16.65 6.11 27.44
CA GLU A 216 17.72 5.74 28.38
C GLU A 216 17.65 4.26 28.78
N GLY A 217 16.43 3.72 28.98
CA GLY A 217 16.19 2.30 29.21
C GLY A 217 16.73 1.42 28.07
N ILE A 218 16.38 1.76 26.84
CA ILE A 218 16.87 1.06 25.64
C ILE A 218 18.39 1.11 25.57
N GLN A 219 19.01 2.28 25.80
CA GLN A 219 20.46 2.42 25.81
C GLN A 219 21.14 1.54 26.88
N ARG A 220 20.51 1.37 28.06
CA ARG A 220 21.03 0.44 29.09
C ARG A 220 21.01 -1.00 28.60
N HIS A 221 19.93 -1.45 27.94
CA HIS A 221 19.86 -2.81 27.37
C HIS A 221 20.89 -3.03 26.27
N ILE A 222 21.13 -2.03 25.40
CA ILE A 222 22.18 -2.10 24.36
C ILE A 222 23.57 -2.24 25.02
N ARG A 223 23.87 -1.41 26.03
CA ARG A 223 25.18 -1.48 26.73
C ARG A 223 25.42 -2.81 27.46
N ARG A 224 24.35 -3.48 27.91
CA ARG A 224 24.44 -4.83 28.53
C ARG A 224 24.56 -5.96 27.51
N GLY A 225 24.36 -5.68 26.22
CA GLY A 225 24.31 -6.71 25.20
C GLY A 225 23.00 -7.49 25.12
N ASP A 226 21.95 -7.05 25.79
CA ASP A 226 20.61 -7.68 25.75
C ASP A 226 19.98 -7.55 24.37
N ILE A 227 20.18 -6.41 23.71
CA ILE A 227 19.73 -6.07 22.36
C ILE A 227 20.78 -5.21 21.67
N PHE A 228 20.77 -5.16 20.34
CA PHE A 228 21.65 -4.27 19.57
C PHE A 228 20.91 -3.06 18.97
N GLN A 229 19.59 -3.13 18.88
CA GLN A 229 18.74 -2.06 18.33
C GLN A 229 17.32 -2.16 18.89
N ALA A 230 16.65 -1.00 19.01
CA ALA A 230 15.20 -0.92 19.24
C ALA A 230 14.62 0.32 18.57
N ASN A 231 13.40 0.22 18.06
CA ASN A 231 12.63 1.33 17.51
C ASN A 231 11.57 1.77 18.53
N LEU A 232 11.70 2.99 19.07
CA LEU A 232 10.72 3.60 19.96
C LEU A 232 9.78 4.50 19.13
N SER A 233 8.48 4.19 19.16
CA SER A 233 7.48 4.96 18.44
C SER A 233 6.77 5.97 19.33
N GLN A 234 6.54 7.16 18.83
CA GLN A 234 5.72 8.21 19.42
C GLN A 234 4.49 8.45 18.54
N ARG A 235 3.28 8.47 19.14
CA ARG A 235 2.04 8.76 18.44
C ARG A 235 1.50 10.13 18.83
N PHE A 236 1.15 10.92 17.82
CA PHE A 236 0.41 12.17 17.96
C PHE A 236 -0.97 11.99 17.31
N SER A 237 -2.01 12.39 18.02
CA SER A 237 -3.38 12.33 17.54
C SER A 237 -4.02 13.71 17.53
N PHE A 238 -4.61 14.09 16.40
CA PHE A 238 -5.26 15.39 16.22
C PHE A 238 -6.32 15.31 15.12
N PRO A 239 -7.32 16.19 15.13
CA PRO A 239 -8.31 16.26 14.07
C PRO A 239 -7.68 16.63 12.73
N VAL A 240 -7.99 15.86 11.67
CA VAL A 240 -7.52 16.11 10.31
C VAL A 240 -8.71 16.56 9.47
N LEU A 241 -8.67 17.78 8.93
CA LEU A 241 -9.70 18.33 8.04
C LEU A 241 -9.29 18.24 6.56
N ALA A 242 -8.00 18.12 6.28
CA ALA A 242 -7.49 18.05 4.92
C ALA A 242 -7.67 16.64 4.32
N PRO A 243 -8.02 16.51 3.04
CA PRO A 243 -7.98 15.24 2.34
C PRO A 243 -6.58 14.59 2.41
N ALA A 244 -6.51 13.26 2.49
CA ALA A 244 -5.24 12.53 2.58
C ALA A 244 -4.27 12.86 1.43
N ALA A 245 -4.78 13.08 0.23
CA ALA A 245 -3.96 13.51 -0.92
C ALA A 245 -3.29 14.87 -0.69
N GLU A 246 -3.94 15.78 0.02
CA GLU A 246 -3.33 17.08 0.35
C GLU A 246 -2.24 16.92 1.40
N LEU A 247 -2.49 16.11 2.44
CA LEU A 247 -1.48 15.77 3.45
C LEU A 247 -0.27 15.09 2.81
N TYR A 248 -0.51 14.14 1.91
CA TYR A 248 0.52 13.46 1.13
C TYR A 248 1.40 14.48 0.37
N GLY A 249 0.77 15.39 -0.38
CA GLY A 249 1.49 16.41 -1.14
C GLY A 249 2.31 17.35 -0.27
N ARG A 250 1.83 17.69 0.94
CA ARG A 250 2.57 18.51 1.92
C ARG A 250 3.74 17.73 2.52
N LEU A 251 3.50 16.49 2.95
CA LEU A 251 4.53 15.63 3.52
C LEU A 251 5.66 15.37 2.52
N LYS A 252 5.32 15.08 1.26
CA LYS A 252 6.29 14.89 0.17
C LYS A 252 7.22 16.10 -0.04
N ARG A 253 6.71 17.33 0.16
CA ARG A 253 7.54 18.55 0.05
C ARG A 253 8.47 18.74 1.24
N VAL A 254 8.01 18.37 2.45
CA VAL A 254 8.77 18.59 3.70
C VAL A 254 9.82 17.49 3.91
N ASN A 255 9.48 16.25 3.59
CA ASN A 255 10.36 15.10 3.85
C ASN A 255 10.27 14.08 2.70
N PRO A 256 10.85 14.40 1.51
CA PRO A 256 10.86 13.45 0.40
C PRO A 256 11.66 12.20 0.75
N SER A 257 11.10 11.03 0.49
CA SER A 257 11.74 9.74 0.74
C SER A 257 11.49 8.75 -0.41
N SER A 258 12.24 7.65 -0.41
CA SER A 258 12.19 6.64 -1.48
C SER A 258 10.95 5.73 -1.42
N PHE A 259 10.27 5.67 -0.27
CA PHE A 259 9.14 4.76 -0.04
C PHE A 259 7.90 5.51 0.44
N PHE A 260 7.46 6.48 -0.36
CA PHE A 260 6.20 7.18 -0.11
C PHE A 260 5.02 6.31 -0.48
N GLY A 261 3.94 6.40 0.32
CA GLY A 261 2.71 5.68 0.07
C GLY A 261 1.47 6.48 0.42
N LEU A 262 0.49 6.39 -0.45
CA LEU A 262 -0.88 6.83 -0.20
C LEU A 262 -1.80 5.66 -0.51
N TYR A 263 -2.47 5.14 0.52
CA TYR A 263 -3.33 3.97 0.45
C TYR A 263 -4.71 4.33 0.99
N ASP A 264 -5.73 4.17 0.17
CA ASP A 264 -7.12 4.42 0.56
C ASP A 264 -7.90 3.09 0.64
N ALA A 265 -8.17 2.66 1.86
CA ALA A 265 -8.94 1.45 2.14
C ALA A 265 -10.46 1.68 2.12
N GLY A 266 -10.93 2.94 1.98
CA GLY A 266 -12.32 3.34 2.11
C GLY A 266 -12.70 3.68 3.54
N GLY A 267 -12.47 2.79 4.51
CA GLY A 267 -12.74 3.02 5.93
C GLY A 267 -11.61 3.76 6.67
N PHE A 268 -10.41 3.69 6.14
CA PHE A 268 -9.23 4.42 6.64
C PHE A 268 -8.27 4.73 5.49
N GLN A 269 -7.36 5.65 5.75
CA GLN A 269 -6.33 6.03 4.78
C GLN A 269 -4.95 6.03 5.45
N VAL A 270 -3.93 5.59 4.71
CA VAL A 270 -2.53 5.63 5.15
C VAL A 270 -1.77 6.58 4.26
N VAL A 271 -1.16 7.59 4.87
CA VAL A 271 -0.19 8.49 4.25
C VAL A 271 1.17 8.21 4.87
N SER A 272 2.07 7.62 4.11
CA SER A 272 3.37 7.15 4.58
C SER A 272 4.52 7.90 3.89
N GLY A 273 5.51 8.35 4.67
CA GLY A 273 6.76 8.91 4.20
C GLY A 273 7.94 8.09 4.73
N SER A 274 7.95 6.77 4.46
CA SER A 274 8.99 5.87 4.98
C SER A 274 10.34 6.08 4.27
N PRO A 275 11.44 6.21 5.01
CA PRO A 275 12.78 6.33 4.42
C PRO A 275 13.37 4.96 4.03
N GLU A 276 12.85 3.88 4.58
CA GLU A 276 13.49 2.56 4.51
C GLU A 276 12.50 1.47 4.10
N ARG A 277 13.03 0.47 3.42
CA ARG A 277 12.32 -0.75 3.03
C ARG A 277 12.59 -1.86 4.03
N LEU A 278 11.51 -2.46 4.59
CA LEU A 278 11.64 -3.56 5.54
C LEU A 278 12.27 -4.80 4.89
N VAL A 279 11.74 -5.22 3.74
CA VAL A 279 12.18 -6.42 3.05
C VAL A 279 11.94 -6.32 1.55
N LYS A 280 12.77 -6.97 0.76
CA LYS A 280 12.57 -7.21 -0.68
C LYS A 280 12.91 -8.66 -0.97
N LEU A 281 12.03 -9.34 -1.69
CA LEU A 281 12.26 -10.67 -2.23
C LEU A 281 12.26 -10.57 -3.74
N GLU A 282 13.31 -11.08 -4.39
CA GLU A 282 13.47 -11.12 -5.85
C GLU A 282 13.90 -12.54 -6.25
N GLY A 283 13.32 -13.08 -7.34
CA GLY A 283 13.67 -14.36 -7.94
C GLY A 283 12.63 -15.43 -7.75
#